data_8ffc1cd44b80af963de5915c28fd301e
#
_entry.id   8ffc1cd44b80af963de5915c28fd301e
#
_cell.length_a   1.000
_cell.length_b   1.000
_cell.length_c   1.000
_cell.angle_alpha   90.00
_cell.angle_beta   90.00
_cell.angle_gamma   90.00
#
_symmetry.space_group_name_H-M   'P 1'
#
loop_
_entity.id
_entity.type
_entity.pdbx_description
1 polymer ?
#
loop_
_entity_poly.entity_id
_entity_poly.type
_entity_poly.pdbx_seq_one_letter_code
_entity_poly.pdbx_strand_id
1 'polypeptide(L)'
;MSASVRVPAEQRGVLRFALERLDARYRERMRLAPVGPLLYLGLARHEGAPCALPDGTRLEPGAWVGRLHFNNARAAAVQAENRPQAGIRFARLLRESFAELAVLTREETRLRHVQVYEGVTWLRAHGRAVGFDAQPLPHGPRRWLLSAHFRLLIWAFAPVATRAAMGDVRPHRFRISRQALQANFGGTAQGGLTHASSTRRRA
;
A
#
# COMPACT_ATOMS: atom_id res chain seq x y z
N MET A 1 -18.92 -22.34 -20.92
CA MET A 1 -17.59 -22.50 -21.53
C MET A 1 -17.03 -21.11 -21.81
N SER A 2 -16.25 -20.53 -20.91
CA SER A 2 -15.64 -19.18 -21.11
C SER A 2 -14.30 -19.34 -21.83
N ALA A 3 -14.26 -18.89 -23.07
CA ALA A 3 -13.04 -18.85 -23.86
C ALA A 3 -12.03 -17.91 -23.16
N SER A 4 -10.95 -18.47 -22.63
CA SER A 4 -9.83 -17.73 -22.07
C SER A 4 -9.10 -17.04 -23.22
N VAL A 5 -9.36 -15.77 -23.45
CA VAL A 5 -8.67 -14.97 -24.45
C VAL A 5 -7.18 -14.89 -24.06
N ARG A 6 -6.34 -15.65 -24.74
CA ARG A 6 -4.89 -15.58 -24.61
C ARG A 6 -4.40 -14.33 -25.36
N VAL A 7 -4.13 -13.27 -24.61
CA VAL A 7 -3.51 -12.07 -25.18
C VAL A 7 -1.99 -12.33 -25.35
N PRO A 8 -1.42 -11.97 -26.50
CA PRO A 8 0.00 -12.12 -26.79
C PRO A 8 0.90 -11.45 -25.76
N ALA A 9 2.08 -12.01 -25.51
CA ALA A 9 3.04 -11.50 -24.52
C ALA A 9 3.48 -10.04 -24.81
N GLU A 10 3.58 -9.68 -26.07
CA GLU A 10 3.93 -8.33 -26.53
C GLU A 10 2.91 -7.28 -26.13
N GLN A 11 1.61 -7.57 -26.26
CA GLN A 11 0.55 -6.63 -25.87
C GLN A 11 0.53 -6.39 -24.36
N ARG A 12 0.94 -7.38 -23.56
CA ARG A 12 1.11 -7.22 -22.11
C ARG A 12 2.28 -6.31 -21.77
N GLY A 13 3.38 -6.40 -22.51
CA GLY A 13 4.53 -5.52 -22.36
C GLY A 13 4.19 -4.04 -22.59
N VAL A 14 3.49 -3.76 -23.68
CA VAL A 14 3.03 -2.41 -24.02
C VAL A 14 2.09 -1.84 -22.96
N LEU A 15 1.10 -2.64 -22.52
CA LEU A 15 0.16 -2.20 -21.49
C LEU A 15 0.87 -1.95 -20.15
N ARG A 16 1.75 -2.85 -19.76
CA ARG A 16 2.56 -2.67 -18.54
C ARG A 16 3.35 -1.38 -18.57
N PHE A 17 4.05 -1.10 -19.67
CA PHE A 17 4.77 0.14 -19.87
C PHE A 17 3.86 1.37 -19.78
N ALA A 18 2.67 1.33 -20.42
CA ALA A 18 1.70 2.42 -20.36
C ALA A 18 1.20 2.67 -18.93
N LEU A 19 0.91 1.60 -18.17
CA LEU A 19 0.49 1.70 -16.78
C LEU A 19 1.60 2.22 -15.86
N GLU A 20 2.83 1.80 -16.06
CA GLU A 20 3.99 2.31 -15.31
C GLU A 20 4.21 3.80 -15.56
N ARG A 21 4.05 4.26 -16.81
CA ARG A 21 4.13 5.69 -17.15
C ARG A 21 2.97 6.50 -16.57
N LEU A 22 1.77 5.95 -16.58
CA LEU A 22 0.60 6.60 -15.96
C LEU A 22 0.80 6.72 -14.44
N ASP A 23 1.30 5.67 -13.80
CA ASP A 23 1.61 5.65 -12.37
C ASP A 23 2.71 6.66 -12.02
N ALA A 24 3.75 6.76 -12.85
CA ALA A 24 4.81 7.75 -12.68
C ALA A 24 4.27 9.20 -12.75
N ARG A 25 3.46 9.50 -13.77
CA ARG A 25 2.82 10.82 -13.90
C ARG A 25 1.87 11.13 -12.74
N TYR A 26 1.14 10.14 -12.27
CA TYR A 26 0.28 10.30 -11.09
C TYR A 26 1.11 10.65 -9.86
N ARG A 27 2.23 9.95 -9.61
CA ARG A 27 3.14 10.22 -8.50
C ARG A 27 3.73 11.63 -8.55
N GLU A 28 4.18 12.07 -9.72
CA GLU A 28 4.69 13.42 -9.92
C GLU A 28 3.61 14.48 -9.65
N ARG A 29 2.43 14.32 -10.27
CA ARG A 29 1.30 15.26 -10.11
C ARG A 29 0.86 15.37 -8.65
N MET A 30 0.81 14.26 -7.95
CA MET A 30 0.39 14.18 -6.55
C MET A 30 1.55 14.41 -5.56
N ARG A 31 2.76 14.69 -6.06
CA ARG A 31 3.98 14.90 -5.26
C ARG A 31 4.19 13.79 -4.23
N LEU A 32 4.06 12.54 -4.67
CA LEU A 32 4.23 11.39 -3.82
C LEU A 32 5.71 11.09 -3.58
N ALA A 33 6.13 11.04 -2.32
CA ALA A 33 7.47 10.62 -1.91
C ALA A 33 7.49 9.11 -1.62
N PRO A 34 8.56 8.37 -1.96
CA PRO A 34 8.68 6.97 -1.59
C PRO A 34 8.77 6.80 -0.07
N VAL A 35 8.14 5.75 0.44
CA VAL A 35 8.20 5.33 1.85
C VAL A 35 8.38 3.82 1.89
N GLY A 36 9.57 3.40 2.21
CA GLY A 36 9.97 2.00 2.15
C GLY A 36 9.83 1.39 0.75
N PRO A 37 9.90 0.06 0.67
CA PRO A 37 9.97 -0.61 -0.62
C PRO A 37 8.67 -0.65 -1.42
N LEU A 38 7.49 -0.51 -0.77
CA LEU A 38 6.20 -0.74 -1.42
C LEU A 38 5.24 0.44 -1.44
N LEU A 39 5.51 1.53 -0.70
CA LEU A 39 4.58 2.63 -0.55
C LEU A 39 5.15 3.95 -1.06
N TYR A 40 4.25 4.82 -1.44
CA TYR A 40 4.47 6.25 -1.62
C TYR A 40 3.51 7.01 -0.71
N LEU A 41 3.94 8.17 -0.21
CA LEU A 41 3.18 9.06 0.64
C LEU A 41 3.01 10.42 -0.01
N GLY A 42 1.78 10.91 -0.06
CA GLY A 42 1.44 12.29 -0.37
C GLY A 42 0.60 12.90 0.74
N LEU A 43 0.47 14.21 0.75
CA LEU A 43 -0.42 14.94 1.65
C LEU A 43 -1.66 15.40 0.90
N ALA A 44 -2.82 15.24 1.52
CA ALA A 44 -4.09 15.71 0.96
C ALA A 44 -5.03 16.18 2.07
N ARG A 45 -6.08 16.90 1.69
CA ARG A 45 -7.20 17.18 2.59
C ARG A 45 -8.21 16.03 2.53
N HIS A 46 -8.81 15.72 3.68
CA HIS A 46 -9.92 14.77 3.73
C HIS A 46 -11.17 15.39 3.11
N GLU A 47 -11.67 14.80 2.03
CA GLU A 47 -12.84 15.26 1.28
C GLU A 47 -14.12 14.46 1.60
N GLY A 48 -14.01 13.49 2.53
CA GLY A 48 -15.13 12.63 2.91
C GLY A 48 -15.98 13.20 4.05
N ALA A 49 -17.06 12.49 4.36
CA ALA A 49 -17.82 12.75 5.58
C ALA A 49 -16.98 12.49 6.84
N PRO A 50 -17.32 13.13 7.97
CA PRO A 50 -16.68 12.83 9.25
C PRO A 50 -16.72 11.33 9.55
N CYS A 51 -15.66 10.78 10.10
CA CYS A 51 -15.65 9.39 10.51
C CYS A 51 -14.74 9.17 11.72
N ALA A 52 -15.00 8.09 12.47
CA ALA A 52 -14.16 7.65 13.56
C ALA A 52 -13.47 6.32 13.17
N LEU A 53 -12.21 6.18 13.54
CA LEU A 53 -11.46 4.95 13.40
C LEU A 53 -11.67 4.06 14.64
N PRO A 54 -11.29 2.75 14.58
CA PRO A 54 -11.51 1.82 15.68
C PRO A 54 -10.84 2.20 17.00
N ASP A 55 -9.77 2.99 16.96
CA ASP A 55 -9.06 3.51 18.13
C ASP A 55 -9.63 4.83 18.69
N GLY A 56 -10.77 5.28 18.16
CA GLY A 56 -11.43 6.52 18.58
C GLY A 56 -10.90 7.79 17.87
N THR A 57 -9.86 7.68 17.04
CA THR A 57 -9.38 8.84 16.26
C THR A 57 -10.47 9.35 15.33
N ARG A 58 -10.82 10.63 15.45
CA ARG A 58 -11.79 11.29 14.58
C ARG A 58 -11.10 11.94 13.38
N LEU A 59 -11.71 11.79 12.23
CA LEU A 59 -11.26 12.41 10.99
C LEU A 59 -12.38 13.30 10.45
N GLU A 60 -12.13 14.61 10.49
CA GLU A 60 -13.06 15.65 10.04
C GLU A 60 -12.78 16.06 8.59
N PRO A 61 -13.79 16.55 7.85
CA PRO A 61 -13.60 17.17 6.54
C PRO A 61 -12.55 18.28 6.60
N GLY A 62 -11.68 18.35 5.60
CA GLY A 62 -10.61 19.34 5.54
C GLY A 62 -9.36 19.02 6.41
N ALA A 63 -9.40 18.00 7.27
CA ALA A 63 -8.23 17.56 8.01
C ALA A 63 -7.12 17.06 7.07
N TRP A 64 -5.86 17.26 7.45
CA TRP A 64 -4.74 16.72 6.70
C TRP A 64 -4.65 15.19 6.86
N VAL A 65 -4.55 14.48 5.74
CA VAL A 65 -4.35 13.04 5.69
C VAL A 65 -3.09 12.69 4.90
N GLY A 66 -2.43 11.64 5.32
CA GLY A 66 -1.37 11.00 4.54
C GLY A 66 -1.99 10.06 3.51
N ARG A 67 -1.89 10.41 2.23
CA ARG A 67 -2.40 9.57 1.16
C ARG A 67 -1.35 8.55 0.74
N LEU A 68 -1.66 7.26 0.95
CA LEU A 68 -0.79 6.15 0.62
C LEU A 68 -1.12 5.59 -0.77
N HIS A 69 -0.07 5.33 -1.53
CA HIS A 69 -0.15 4.72 -2.86
C HIS A 69 0.85 3.56 -2.96
N PHE A 70 0.43 2.44 -3.56
CA PHE A 70 1.31 1.30 -3.76
C PHE A 70 2.27 1.50 -4.92
N ASN A 71 3.51 1.05 -4.75
CA ASN A 71 4.45 0.85 -5.84
C ASN A 71 4.04 -0.41 -6.64
N ASN A 72 3.17 -0.22 -7.64
CA ASN A 72 2.60 -1.33 -8.40
C ASN A 72 3.66 -2.15 -9.13
N ALA A 73 4.70 -1.51 -9.68
CA ALA A 73 5.79 -2.20 -10.37
C ALA A 73 6.58 -3.11 -9.40
N ARG A 74 6.88 -2.60 -8.19
CA ARG A 74 7.59 -3.38 -7.17
C ARG A 74 6.74 -4.51 -6.61
N ALA A 75 5.46 -4.23 -6.33
CA ALA A 75 4.50 -5.24 -5.88
C ALA A 75 4.36 -6.38 -6.90
N ALA A 76 4.31 -6.05 -8.18
CA ALA A 76 4.23 -7.02 -9.26
C ALA A 76 5.52 -7.84 -9.40
N ALA A 77 6.69 -7.22 -9.27
CA ALA A 77 7.97 -7.93 -9.31
C ALA A 77 8.06 -8.99 -8.20
N VAL A 78 7.64 -8.65 -6.97
CA VAL A 78 7.59 -9.59 -5.85
C VAL A 78 6.61 -10.74 -6.11
N GLN A 79 5.45 -10.45 -6.70
CA GLN A 79 4.46 -11.50 -7.02
C GLN A 79 4.86 -12.39 -8.20
N ALA A 80 5.75 -11.94 -9.07
CA ALA A 80 6.27 -12.74 -10.17
C ALA A 80 7.29 -13.81 -9.70
N GLU A 81 7.81 -13.68 -8.49
CA GLU A 81 8.69 -14.65 -7.87
C GLU A 81 7.95 -15.93 -7.44
N ASN A 82 8.65 -16.94 -6.96
CA ASN A 82 8.11 -18.25 -6.62
C ASN A 82 6.98 -18.15 -5.57
N ARG A 83 5.80 -18.71 -5.88
CA ARG A 83 4.51 -18.47 -5.24
C ARG A 83 4.38 -18.63 -3.73
N PRO A 84 4.89 -19.70 -3.07
CA PRO A 84 4.71 -19.84 -1.62
C PRO A 84 5.41 -18.72 -0.84
N GLN A 85 6.52 -18.21 -1.37
CA GLN A 85 7.35 -17.20 -0.72
C GLN A 85 6.93 -15.76 -1.08
N ALA A 86 6.27 -15.55 -2.23
CA ALA A 86 5.88 -14.22 -2.70
C ALA A 86 4.94 -13.50 -1.74
N GLY A 87 3.96 -14.21 -1.17
CA GLY A 87 3.01 -13.66 -0.19
C GLY A 87 3.71 -13.23 1.11
N ILE A 88 4.60 -14.08 1.63
CA ILE A 88 5.39 -13.79 2.85
C ILE A 88 6.32 -12.60 2.59
N ARG A 89 7.01 -12.60 1.46
CA ARG A 89 7.90 -11.51 1.06
C ARG A 89 7.15 -10.18 0.89
N PHE A 90 6.00 -10.21 0.24
CA PHE A 90 5.13 -9.04 0.10
C PHE A 90 4.71 -8.50 1.47
N ALA A 91 4.25 -9.36 2.38
CA ALA A 91 3.85 -8.98 3.73
C ALA A 91 5.03 -8.37 4.51
N ARG A 92 6.25 -8.93 4.38
CA ARG A 92 7.45 -8.38 5.00
C ARG A 92 7.79 -6.98 4.47
N LEU A 93 7.83 -6.80 3.15
CA LEU A 93 8.12 -5.51 2.53
C LEU A 93 7.04 -4.45 2.86
N LEU A 94 5.80 -4.88 2.97
CA LEU A 94 4.72 -3.99 3.39
C LEU A 94 4.90 -3.54 4.84
N ARG A 95 5.23 -4.47 5.74
CA ARG A 95 5.53 -4.17 7.14
C ARG A 95 6.74 -3.22 7.27
N GLU A 96 7.78 -3.43 6.48
CA GLU A 96 8.95 -2.56 6.39
C GLU A 96 8.56 -1.14 5.95
N SER A 97 7.71 -1.01 4.92
CA SER A 97 7.20 0.29 4.49
C SER A 97 6.38 1.00 5.56
N PHE A 98 5.57 0.27 6.34
CA PHE A 98 4.84 0.89 7.46
C PHE A 98 5.74 1.24 8.64
N ALA A 99 6.80 0.49 8.89
CA ALA A 99 7.79 0.83 9.92
C ALA A 99 8.52 2.13 9.55
N GLU A 100 8.93 2.29 8.29
CA GLU A 100 9.53 3.51 7.79
C GLU A 100 8.55 4.70 7.87
N LEU A 101 7.27 4.47 7.49
CA LEU A 101 6.22 5.48 7.65
C LEU A 101 6.08 5.91 9.11
N ALA A 102 6.13 4.97 10.06
CA ALA A 102 6.08 5.28 11.49
C ALA A 102 7.26 6.16 11.94
N VAL A 103 8.47 5.89 11.45
CA VAL A 103 9.65 6.74 11.69
C VAL A 103 9.44 8.13 11.13
N LEU A 104 9.11 8.25 9.83
CA LEU A 104 8.87 9.54 9.16
C LEU A 104 7.78 10.36 9.87
N THR A 105 6.73 9.70 10.35
CA THR A 105 5.64 10.34 11.09
C THR A 105 6.12 11.01 12.39
N ARG A 106 7.16 10.51 13.02
CA ARG A 106 7.77 11.13 14.23
C ARG A 106 8.71 12.27 13.89
N GLU A 107 9.51 12.09 12.86
CA GLU A 107 10.65 12.95 12.56
C GLU A 107 10.28 14.15 11.68
N GLU A 108 9.39 13.96 10.71
CA GLU A 108 9.08 15.01 9.74
C GLU A 108 8.05 16.02 10.27
N THR A 109 8.46 17.27 10.35
CA THR A 109 7.62 18.40 10.79
C THR A 109 6.35 18.54 9.93
N ARG A 110 6.46 18.30 8.61
CA ARG A 110 5.31 18.37 7.68
C ARG A 110 4.21 17.37 7.98
N LEU A 111 4.52 16.28 8.71
CA LEU A 111 3.57 15.23 9.07
C LEU A 111 2.95 15.44 10.46
N ARG A 112 3.28 16.51 11.19
CA ARG A 112 2.78 16.75 12.56
C ARG A 112 1.27 16.80 12.64
N HIS A 113 0.63 17.37 11.63
CA HIS A 113 -0.83 17.56 11.58
C HIS A 113 -1.58 16.36 10.97
N VAL A 114 -0.85 15.34 10.49
CA VAL A 114 -1.46 14.15 9.92
C VAL A 114 -1.83 13.19 11.04
N GLN A 115 -3.13 12.97 11.24
CA GLN A 115 -3.66 12.03 12.23
C GLN A 115 -4.03 10.68 11.64
N VAL A 116 -4.30 10.65 10.33
CA VAL A 116 -4.77 9.45 9.63
C VAL A 116 -4.01 9.28 8.31
N TYR A 117 -3.62 8.06 8.02
CA TYR A 117 -3.08 7.63 6.73
C TYR A 117 -4.12 6.79 6.02
N GLU A 118 -4.41 7.12 4.76
CA GLU A 118 -5.43 6.41 3.98
C GLU A 118 -4.94 6.04 2.58
N GLY A 119 -5.48 4.96 2.04
CA GLY A 119 -5.23 4.56 0.68
C GLY A 119 -6.38 3.72 0.13
N VAL A 120 -6.32 3.39 -1.16
CA VAL A 120 -7.28 2.49 -1.80
C VAL A 120 -6.54 1.29 -2.36
N THR A 121 -7.05 0.09 -2.07
CA THR A 121 -6.46 -1.16 -2.52
C THR A 121 -7.54 -2.17 -2.88
N TRP A 122 -7.20 -3.17 -3.70
CA TRP A 122 -8.03 -4.37 -3.91
C TRP A 122 -7.65 -5.50 -2.97
N LEU A 123 -6.52 -5.41 -2.29
CA LEU A 123 -6.07 -6.43 -1.35
C LEU A 123 -7.07 -6.50 -0.21
N ARG A 124 -7.63 -7.67 0.01
CA ARG A 124 -8.47 -7.93 1.18
C ARG A 124 -7.57 -7.88 2.40
N ALA A 125 -7.63 -6.76 3.10
CA ALA A 125 -6.82 -6.60 4.28
C ALA A 125 -7.34 -7.51 5.40
N HIS A 126 -6.56 -8.49 5.78
CA HIS A 126 -6.64 -9.09 7.12
C HIS A 126 -6.19 -8.06 8.17
N GLY A 127 -6.33 -6.77 7.83
CA GLY A 127 -5.69 -5.65 8.51
C GLY A 127 -6.31 -5.21 9.83
N ARG A 128 -7.46 -5.74 10.22
CA ARG A 128 -8.05 -5.39 11.54
C ARG A 128 -7.12 -5.76 12.69
N ALA A 129 -6.38 -6.85 12.56
CA ALA A 129 -5.41 -7.29 13.58
C ALA A 129 -4.20 -6.34 13.73
N VAL A 130 -3.95 -5.48 12.75
CA VAL A 130 -2.85 -4.49 12.76
C VAL A 130 -3.35 -3.04 12.78
N GLY A 131 -4.60 -2.80 13.21
CA GLY A 131 -5.14 -1.45 13.41
C GLY A 131 -5.63 -0.75 12.15
N PHE A 132 -5.80 -1.49 11.03
CA PHE A 132 -6.40 -0.92 9.83
C PHE A 132 -7.92 -0.96 9.88
N ASP A 133 -8.56 0.16 9.59
CA ASP A 133 -9.96 0.22 9.20
C ASP A 133 -10.06 0.05 7.68
N ALA A 134 -10.68 -1.05 7.24
CA ALA A 134 -10.86 -1.35 5.83
C ALA A 134 -12.35 -1.35 5.48
N GLN A 135 -12.77 -0.39 4.69
CA GLN A 135 -14.16 -0.22 4.27
C GLN A 135 -14.31 -0.36 2.75
N PRO A 136 -15.32 -1.07 2.26
CA PRO A 136 -15.61 -1.08 0.82
C PRO A 136 -15.94 0.34 0.36
N LEU A 137 -15.48 0.70 -0.83
CA LEU A 137 -15.87 1.97 -1.44
C LEU A 137 -17.39 1.95 -1.74
N PRO A 138 -18.09 3.07 -1.49
CA PRO A 138 -19.50 3.18 -1.81
C PRO A 138 -19.76 2.95 -3.31
N HIS A 139 -20.94 2.47 -3.65
CA HIS A 139 -21.35 2.28 -5.03
C HIS A 139 -21.37 3.63 -5.77
N GLY A 140 -20.87 3.63 -7.00
CA GLY A 140 -20.81 4.84 -7.82
C GLY A 140 -19.74 4.77 -8.92
N PRO A 141 -19.69 5.80 -9.79
CA PRO A 141 -18.79 5.81 -10.95
C PRO A 141 -17.31 5.71 -10.54
N ARG A 142 -16.92 6.31 -9.42
CA ARG A 142 -15.55 6.22 -8.88
C ARG A 142 -15.15 4.78 -8.54
N ARG A 143 -16.05 4.03 -7.88
CA ARG A 143 -15.80 2.62 -7.56
C ARG A 143 -15.67 1.79 -8.83
N TRP A 144 -16.54 2.00 -9.81
CA TRP A 144 -16.48 1.30 -11.09
C TRP A 144 -15.14 1.57 -11.80
N LEU A 145 -14.73 2.83 -11.91
CA LEU A 145 -13.46 3.22 -12.53
C LEU A 145 -12.26 2.58 -11.83
N LEU A 146 -12.23 2.61 -10.48
CA LEU A 146 -11.16 1.98 -9.71
C LEU A 146 -11.15 0.47 -9.83
N SER A 147 -12.34 -0.18 -9.89
CA SER A 147 -12.42 -1.63 -10.13
C SER A 147 -11.86 -1.99 -11.51
N ALA A 148 -12.20 -1.21 -12.55
CA ALA A 148 -11.66 -1.40 -13.89
C ALA A 148 -10.14 -1.20 -13.92
N HIS A 149 -9.64 -0.13 -13.27
CA HIS A 149 -8.22 0.13 -13.14
C HIS A 149 -7.47 -1.01 -12.42
N PHE A 150 -7.98 -1.48 -11.28
CA PHE A 150 -7.36 -2.59 -10.57
C PHE A 150 -7.39 -3.90 -11.34
N ARG A 151 -8.49 -4.19 -12.06
CA ARG A 151 -8.53 -5.35 -12.96
C ARG A 151 -7.46 -5.26 -14.04
N LEU A 152 -7.26 -4.07 -14.60
CA LEU A 152 -6.24 -3.82 -15.60
C LEU A 152 -4.82 -4.00 -15.04
N LEU A 153 -4.54 -3.49 -13.83
CA LEU A 153 -3.28 -3.71 -13.13
C LEU A 153 -3.02 -5.21 -12.88
N ILE A 154 -4.01 -5.92 -12.33
CA ILE A 154 -3.92 -7.35 -12.08
C ILE A 154 -3.66 -8.11 -13.39
N TRP A 155 -4.39 -7.74 -14.44
CA TRP A 155 -4.22 -8.37 -15.74
C TRP A 155 -2.84 -8.14 -16.34
N ALA A 156 -2.28 -6.95 -16.20
CA ALA A 156 -0.95 -6.60 -16.71
C ALA A 156 0.19 -7.23 -15.89
N PHE A 157 0.05 -7.30 -14.58
CA PHE A 157 1.15 -7.62 -13.68
C PHE A 157 1.05 -9.00 -13.00
N ALA A 158 -0.16 -9.52 -12.76
CA ALA A 158 -0.29 -10.77 -12.02
C ALA A 158 -0.04 -12.01 -12.89
N PRO A 159 0.57 -13.07 -12.34
CA PRO A 159 0.68 -14.37 -12.99
C PRO A 159 -0.69 -14.94 -13.37
N VAL A 160 -0.76 -15.75 -14.44
CA VAL A 160 -2.01 -16.29 -14.99
C VAL A 160 -2.88 -16.98 -13.94
N ALA A 161 -2.26 -17.78 -13.07
CA ALA A 161 -3.02 -18.51 -12.05
C ALA A 161 -3.51 -17.62 -10.89
N THR A 162 -2.85 -16.51 -10.61
CA THR A 162 -3.34 -15.51 -9.65
C THR A 162 -4.57 -14.82 -10.19
N ARG A 163 -4.62 -14.53 -11.50
CA ARG A 163 -5.80 -13.95 -12.18
C ARG A 163 -7.03 -14.86 -12.11
N ALA A 164 -6.83 -16.17 -12.29
CA ALA A 164 -7.91 -17.14 -12.21
C ALA A 164 -8.48 -17.28 -10.78
N ALA A 165 -7.65 -17.09 -9.76
CA ALA A 165 -8.05 -17.16 -8.35
C ALA A 165 -8.63 -15.84 -7.81
N MET A 166 -8.48 -14.73 -8.53
CA MET A 166 -9.02 -13.44 -8.14
C MET A 166 -10.46 -13.31 -8.61
N GLY A 167 -11.38 -13.55 -7.69
CA GLY A 167 -12.81 -13.30 -7.88
C GLY A 167 -13.13 -11.80 -8.08
N ASP A 168 -14.26 -11.33 -7.59
CA ASP A 168 -14.69 -9.94 -7.71
C ASP A 168 -13.68 -8.97 -7.07
N VAL A 169 -13.04 -8.13 -7.90
CA VAL A 169 -12.07 -7.12 -7.48
C VAL A 169 -12.82 -5.92 -6.95
N ARG A 170 -12.96 -5.86 -5.63
CA ARG A 170 -13.64 -4.75 -4.95
C ARG A 170 -12.63 -3.80 -4.35
N PRO A 171 -12.61 -2.53 -4.75
CA PRO A 171 -11.78 -1.52 -4.10
C PRO A 171 -12.23 -1.29 -2.66
N HIS A 172 -11.26 -1.30 -1.75
CA HIS A 172 -11.46 -0.96 -0.35
C HIS A 172 -10.61 0.26 -0.02
N ARG A 173 -11.18 1.19 0.74
CA ARG A 173 -10.42 2.22 1.41
C ARG A 173 -9.89 1.62 2.70
N PHE A 174 -8.59 1.71 2.91
CA PHE A 174 -7.99 1.39 4.19
C PHE A 174 -7.51 2.66 4.87
N ARG A 175 -7.61 2.69 6.18
CA ARG A 175 -7.16 3.78 7.03
C ARG A 175 -6.42 3.23 8.22
N ILE A 176 -5.42 3.97 8.68
CA ILE A 176 -4.74 3.72 9.95
C ILE A 176 -4.50 5.06 10.62
N SER A 177 -4.79 5.15 11.91
CA SER A 177 -4.46 6.34 12.68
C SER A 177 -2.96 6.43 12.91
N ARG A 178 -2.46 7.63 13.19
CA ARG A 178 -1.09 7.84 13.64
C ARG A 178 -0.76 7.02 14.88
N GLN A 179 -1.69 6.96 15.83
CA GLN A 179 -1.54 6.20 17.07
C GLN A 179 -1.40 4.71 16.79
N ALA A 180 -2.30 4.10 16.02
CA ALA A 180 -2.24 2.70 15.64
C ALA A 180 -1.00 2.37 14.81
N LEU A 181 -0.58 3.27 13.90
CA LEU A 181 0.66 3.14 13.15
C LEU A 181 1.87 3.05 14.07
N GLN A 182 1.98 3.96 15.04
CA GLN A 182 3.08 3.96 16.01
C GLN A 182 3.05 2.74 16.92
N ALA A 183 1.90 2.33 17.41
CA ALA A 183 1.75 1.16 18.27
C ALA A 183 2.16 -0.14 17.56
N ASN A 184 1.79 -0.30 16.28
CA ASN A 184 1.99 -1.57 15.56
C ASN A 184 3.31 -1.64 14.79
N PHE A 185 3.90 -0.50 14.43
CA PHE A 185 5.09 -0.45 13.57
C PHE A 185 6.23 0.43 14.12
N GLY A 186 5.98 1.24 15.14
CA GLY A 186 6.99 2.16 15.69
C GLY A 186 8.12 1.51 16.46
N GLY A 187 7.95 0.28 16.94
CA GLY A 187 8.96 -0.46 17.72
C GLY A 187 9.96 -1.27 16.92
N THR A 188 9.78 -1.43 15.62
CA THR A 188 10.60 -2.33 14.77
C THR A 188 11.94 -1.75 14.31
N ALA A 189 12.19 -0.45 14.52
CA ALA A 189 13.44 0.19 14.08
C ALA A 189 14.61 0.03 15.08
N GLN A 190 14.38 -0.39 16.33
CA GLN A 190 15.44 -0.51 17.36
C GLN A 190 16.06 -1.90 17.50
N GLY A 191 15.57 -2.91 16.80
CA GLY A 191 16.07 -4.28 16.90
C GLY A 191 17.25 -4.65 16.00
N GLY A 192 17.77 -3.75 15.17
CA GLY A 192 18.73 -4.08 14.10
C GLY A 192 20.19 -3.62 14.28
N LEU A 193 20.54 -2.87 15.30
CA LEU A 193 21.88 -2.26 15.43
C LEU A 193 22.66 -2.58 16.70
N THR A 194 22.29 -3.61 17.45
CA THR A 194 23.14 -4.10 18.55
C THR A 194 23.72 -5.46 18.23
N HIS A 195 24.68 -5.53 17.30
CA HIS A 195 25.60 -6.65 17.26
C HIS A 195 27.02 -6.19 16.97
N ALA A 196 27.88 -6.60 17.91
CA ALA A 196 29.32 -6.74 17.80
C ALA A 196 30.22 -5.51 18.11
N SER A 197 30.43 -5.29 19.37
CA SER A 197 31.76 -4.89 19.86
C SER A 197 32.13 -5.70 21.10
N SER A 198 32.41 -7.00 20.92
CA SER A 198 33.12 -7.81 21.91
C SER A 198 34.60 -7.82 21.52
N THR A 199 35.31 -6.86 22.02
CA THR A 199 36.76 -6.80 21.98
C THR A 199 37.34 -7.95 22.79
N ARG A 200 37.89 -8.93 22.13
CA ARG A 200 38.78 -9.90 22.78
C ARG A 200 40.04 -9.17 23.21
N ARG A 201 40.20 -8.89 24.49
CA ARG A 201 41.53 -8.73 25.11
C ARG A 201 42.01 -10.15 25.49
N ARG A 202 43.06 -10.61 24.85
CA ARG A 202 43.96 -11.62 25.37
C ARG A 202 45.08 -10.89 26.11
N ALA A 203 45.24 -11.25 27.37
CA ALA A 203 46.52 -11.27 28.07
C ALA A 203 47.05 -12.69 28.04
#